data_5efa399b4023aec07b143a429cb55ee5
#
_entry.id   5efa399b4023aec07b143a429cb55ee5
#
_cell.length_a   1.000
_cell.length_b   1.000
_cell.length_c   1.000
_cell.angle_alpha   90.00
_cell.angle_beta   90.00
_cell.angle_gamma   90.00
#
_symmetry.space_group_name_H-M   'P 1'
#
loop_
_entity.id
_entity.type
_entity.pdbx_description
1 polymer ?
#
loop_
_entity_poly.entity_id
_entity_poly.type
_entity_poly.pdbx_seq_one_letter_code
_entity_poly.pdbx_strand_id
1 'polypeptide(L)'
;MLEINMEFRKGILFVRFIGELTKNTVDIVRREVGDTLKEYGIANVVFNISELETIDDVGIDIMKENSKLAKAYHGRTLLCGLHDLRMKKQLKQKQLFRYMDETSDELTALSIIHV
;
A
#
# COMPACT_ATOMS: atom_id res chain seq x y z
N MET A 1 11.16 11.78 5.91
CA MET A 1 9.84 12.26 6.27
C MET A 1 8.78 11.59 5.39
N LEU A 2 7.65 11.24 5.95
CA LEU A 2 6.57 10.59 5.21
C LEU A 2 5.25 11.31 5.46
N GLU A 3 4.55 11.62 4.39
CA GLU A 3 3.17 12.08 4.45
C GLU A 3 2.28 10.98 3.93
N ILE A 4 1.16 10.73 4.61
CA ILE A 4 0.18 9.71 4.22
C ILE A 4 -1.14 10.43 3.93
N ASN A 5 -1.65 10.23 2.72
CA ASN A 5 -2.97 10.72 2.33
C ASN A 5 -3.89 9.51 2.17
N MET A 6 -4.99 9.49 2.90
CA MET A 6 -5.96 8.39 2.82
C MET A 6 -7.31 8.89 2.36
N GLU A 7 -7.92 8.12 1.46
CA GLU A 7 -9.26 8.41 0.99
C GLU A 7 -10.04 7.10 0.93
N PHE A 8 -11.17 7.03 1.64
CA PHE A 8 -12.04 5.86 1.59
C PHE A 8 -13.17 6.13 0.62
N ARG A 9 -13.26 5.33 -0.44
CA ARG A 9 -14.22 5.56 -1.52
C ARG A 9 -14.65 4.24 -2.12
N LYS A 10 -15.96 4.03 -2.23
CA LYS A 10 -16.55 2.84 -2.85
C LYS A 10 -16.03 1.53 -2.25
N GLY A 11 -15.85 1.49 -0.94
CA GLY A 11 -15.37 0.31 -0.24
C GLY A 11 -13.88 0.07 -0.32
N ILE A 12 -13.11 1.01 -0.85
CA ILE A 12 -11.66 0.91 -1.02
C ILE A 12 -10.96 2.01 -0.25
N LEU A 13 -9.95 1.65 0.52
CA LEU A 13 -9.07 2.64 1.14
C LEU A 13 -7.90 2.89 0.19
N PHE A 14 -7.83 4.10 -0.35
CA PHE A 14 -6.68 4.53 -1.13
C PHE A 14 -5.66 5.15 -0.19
N VAL A 15 -4.47 4.56 -0.14
CA VAL A 15 -3.37 5.02 0.72
C VAL A 15 -2.25 5.54 -0.18
N ARG A 16 -1.99 6.83 -0.11
CA ARG A 16 -0.97 7.49 -0.92
C ARG A 16 0.19 7.87 -0.03
N PHE A 17 1.37 7.34 -0.37
CA PHE A 17 2.60 7.63 0.36
C PHE A 17 3.40 8.69 -0.38
N ILE A 18 3.80 9.73 0.35
CA ILE A 18 4.57 10.85 -0.20
C ILE A 18 5.85 10.99 0.64
N GLY A 19 7.00 10.83 0.01
CA GLY A 19 8.29 10.95 0.67
C GLY A 19 9.01 9.64 0.85
N GLU A 20 9.30 9.27 2.10
CA GLU A 20 10.15 8.12 2.41
C GLU A 20 9.46 7.12 3.31
N LEU A 21 9.41 5.87 2.88
CA LEU A 21 8.84 4.78 3.67
C LEU A 21 9.99 3.88 4.12
N THR A 22 10.49 4.14 5.33
CA THR A 22 11.68 3.49 5.86
C THR A 22 11.48 3.09 7.32
N LYS A 23 12.50 2.45 7.89
CA LYS A 23 12.50 2.10 9.32
C LYS A 23 12.19 3.28 10.24
N ASN A 24 12.47 4.51 9.78
CA ASN A 24 12.24 5.71 10.58
C ASN A 24 10.81 6.24 10.48
N THR A 25 10.00 5.74 9.53
CA THR A 25 8.64 6.22 9.29
C THR A 25 7.57 5.15 9.41
N VAL A 26 7.93 3.88 9.51
CA VAL A 26 6.94 2.77 9.53
C VAL A 26 5.97 2.84 10.70
N ASP A 27 6.37 3.44 11.82
CA ASP A 27 5.46 3.54 12.97
C ASP A 27 4.24 4.42 12.65
N ILE A 28 4.42 5.44 11.81
CA ILE A 28 3.32 6.29 11.36
C ILE A 28 2.34 5.46 10.53
N VAL A 29 2.88 4.63 9.64
CA VAL A 29 2.04 3.76 8.79
C VAL A 29 1.28 2.75 9.63
N ARG A 30 1.95 2.11 10.58
CA ARG A 30 1.31 1.13 11.46
C ARG A 30 0.16 1.77 12.22
N ARG A 31 0.35 2.99 12.71
CA ARG A 31 -0.64 3.71 13.49
C ARG A 31 -1.78 4.22 12.62
N GLU A 32 -1.46 4.95 11.54
CA GLU A 32 -2.50 5.61 10.74
C GLU A 32 -3.21 4.64 9.80
N VAL A 33 -2.49 3.78 9.11
CA VAL A 33 -3.08 2.85 8.16
C VAL A 33 -3.55 1.57 8.87
N GLY A 34 -2.66 0.95 9.64
CA GLY A 34 -2.97 -0.31 10.32
C GLY A 34 -4.17 -0.19 11.26
N ASP A 35 -4.20 0.84 12.08
CA ASP A 35 -5.31 1.04 13.02
C ASP A 35 -6.61 1.33 12.29
N THR A 36 -6.56 2.08 11.19
CA THR A 36 -7.74 2.36 10.37
C THR A 36 -8.30 1.07 9.76
N LEU A 37 -7.44 0.21 9.23
CA LEU A 37 -7.87 -1.07 8.67
C LEU A 37 -8.59 -1.92 9.71
N LYS A 38 -8.04 -1.99 10.91
CA LYS A 38 -8.60 -2.80 12.00
C LYS A 38 -9.90 -2.20 12.52
N GLU A 39 -9.91 -0.90 12.76
CA GLU A 39 -11.05 -0.23 13.37
C GLU A 39 -12.31 -0.32 12.50
N TYR A 40 -12.15 -0.18 11.20
CA TYR A 40 -13.28 -0.17 10.27
C TYR A 40 -13.44 -1.48 9.49
N GLY A 41 -12.60 -2.48 9.75
CA GLY A 41 -12.67 -3.76 9.05
C GLY A 41 -12.52 -3.62 7.55
N ILE A 42 -11.58 -2.79 7.11
CA ILE A 42 -11.40 -2.49 5.69
C ILE A 42 -10.75 -3.68 4.98
N ALA A 43 -11.41 -4.15 3.91
CA ALA A 43 -10.97 -5.32 3.16
C ALA A 43 -10.15 -4.97 1.93
N ASN A 44 -10.47 -3.86 1.26
CA ASN A 44 -9.83 -3.51 -0.02
C ASN A 44 -8.95 -2.28 0.16
N VAL A 45 -7.67 -2.42 -0.20
CA VAL A 45 -6.68 -1.36 -0.04
C VAL A 45 -5.90 -1.18 -1.35
N VAL A 46 -5.71 0.06 -1.75
CA VAL A 46 -4.86 0.41 -2.88
C VAL A 46 -3.74 1.31 -2.38
N PHE A 47 -2.51 0.83 -2.47
CA PHE A 47 -1.33 1.65 -2.15
C PHE A 47 -0.86 2.36 -3.41
N ASN A 48 -0.82 3.68 -3.36
CA ASN A 48 -0.30 4.50 -4.45
C ASN A 48 1.07 5.03 -4.04
N ILE A 49 2.11 4.61 -4.76
CA ILE A 49 3.49 4.99 -4.48
C ILE A 49 4.07 5.92 -5.55
N SER A 50 3.21 6.60 -6.31
CA SER A 50 3.68 7.51 -7.37
C SER A 50 4.55 8.66 -6.84
N GLU A 51 4.36 9.06 -5.59
CA GLU A 51 5.14 10.13 -4.97
C GLU A 51 6.07 9.63 -3.86
N LEU A 52 6.28 8.33 -3.80
CA LEU A 52 7.24 7.74 -2.87
C LEU A 52 8.64 7.85 -3.48
N GLU A 53 9.55 8.48 -2.75
CA GLU A 53 10.93 8.70 -3.21
C GLU A 53 11.82 7.52 -2.92
N THR A 54 11.73 6.97 -1.69
CA THR A 54 12.55 5.84 -1.27
C THR A 54 11.76 4.88 -0.40
N ILE A 55 12.19 3.64 -0.41
CA ILE A 55 11.64 2.59 0.45
C ILE A 55 12.78 1.66 0.85
N ASP A 56 12.79 1.21 2.11
CA ASP A 56 13.74 0.20 2.57
C ASP A 56 13.03 -1.12 2.88
N ASP A 57 13.78 -2.12 3.32
CA ASP A 57 13.22 -3.43 3.61
C ASP A 57 12.14 -3.39 4.70
N VAL A 58 12.33 -2.53 5.70
CA VAL A 58 11.34 -2.37 6.78
C VAL A 58 10.07 -1.72 6.24
N GLY A 59 10.21 -0.76 5.33
CA GLY A 59 9.07 -0.15 4.65
C GLY A 59 8.29 -1.15 3.81
N ILE A 60 8.98 -2.04 3.11
CA ILE A 60 8.32 -3.11 2.35
C ILE A 60 7.58 -4.05 3.30
N ASP A 61 8.17 -4.39 4.42
CA ASP A 61 7.56 -5.29 5.39
C ASP A 61 6.27 -4.71 5.98
N ILE A 62 6.20 -3.40 6.23
CA ILE A 62 4.97 -2.79 6.73
C ILE A 62 3.84 -2.84 5.70
N MET A 63 4.16 -2.72 4.42
CA MET A 63 3.17 -2.89 3.35
C MET A 63 2.63 -4.32 3.33
N LYS A 64 3.49 -5.31 3.50
CA LYS A 64 3.06 -6.71 3.61
C LYS A 64 2.17 -6.93 4.82
N GLU A 65 2.51 -6.33 5.95
CA GLU A 65 1.72 -6.42 7.18
C GLU A 65 0.32 -5.86 6.97
N ASN A 66 0.20 -4.70 6.33
CA ASN A 66 -1.09 -4.10 6.03
C ASN A 66 -1.90 -4.93 5.04
N SER A 67 -1.24 -5.55 4.06
CA SER A 67 -1.90 -6.47 3.14
C SER A 67 -2.52 -7.66 3.88
N LYS A 68 -1.81 -8.19 4.85
CA LYS A 68 -2.34 -9.29 5.67
C LYS A 68 -3.56 -8.88 6.47
N LEU A 69 -3.57 -7.66 6.99
CA LEU A 69 -4.73 -7.14 7.73
C LEU A 69 -5.96 -7.05 6.82
N ALA A 70 -5.80 -6.51 5.62
CA ALA A 70 -6.89 -6.42 4.66
C ALA A 70 -7.40 -7.81 4.26
N LYS A 71 -6.47 -8.73 4.03
CA LYS A 71 -6.81 -10.10 3.63
C LYS A 71 -7.61 -10.84 4.70
N ALA A 72 -7.39 -10.52 5.98
CA ALA A 72 -8.16 -11.09 7.08
C ALA A 72 -9.66 -10.75 6.97
N TYR A 73 -10.00 -9.68 6.25
CA TYR A 73 -11.38 -9.30 5.97
C TYR A 73 -11.83 -9.72 4.56
N HIS A 74 -11.08 -10.65 3.93
CA HIS A 74 -11.42 -11.25 2.62
C HIS A 74 -11.37 -10.28 1.45
N GLY A 75 -10.53 -9.26 1.53
CA GLY A 75 -10.38 -8.27 0.47
C GLY A 75 -9.11 -8.44 -0.35
N ARG A 76 -8.83 -7.43 -1.17
CA ARG A 76 -7.68 -7.38 -2.06
C ARG A 76 -6.83 -6.17 -1.77
N THR A 77 -5.53 -6.35 -1.96
CA THR A 77 -4.57 -5.24 -1.92
C THR A 77 -3.93 -5.09 -3.28
N LEU A 78 -3.90 -3.87 -3.79
CA LEU A 78 -3.26 -3.53 -5.06
C LEU A 78 -2.22 -2.44 -4.84
N LEU A 79 -1.23 -2.42 -5.70
CA LEU A 79 -0.17 -1.40 -5.73
C LEU A 79 -0.24 -0.65 -7.05
N CYS A 80 -0.21 0.67 -7.02
CA CYS A 80 -0.15 1.46 -8.24
C CYS A 80 0.86 2.60 -8.11
N GLY A 81 1.18 3.21 -9.25
CA GLY A 81 2.09 4.34 -9.30
C GLY A 81 3.56 3.97 -9.29
N LEU A 82 3.89 2.70 -9.49
CA LEU A 82 5.28 2.27 -9.53
C LEU A 82 5.88 2.64 -10.88
N HIS A 83 6.83 3.57 -10.90
CA HIS A 83 7.46 4.05 -12.12
C HIS A 83 8.99 4.03 -12.07
N ASP A 84 9.57 3.65 -10.96
CA ASP A 84 11.01 3.60 -10.76
C ASP A 84 11.47 2.15 -10.88
N LEU A 85 12.30 1.86 -11.90
CA LEU A 85 12.80 0.50 -12.14
C LEU A 85 13.66 -0.03 -11.01
N ARG A 86 14.40 0.84 -10.35
CA ARG A 86 15.23 0.46 -9.20
C ARG A 86 14.35 0.03 -8.03
N MET A 87 13.31 0.80 -7.76
CA MET A 87 12.35 0.46 -6.72
C MET A 87 11.61 -0.83 -7.07
N LYS A 88 11.20 -1.00 -8.32
CA LYS A 88 10.54 -2.22 -8.78
C LYS A 88 11.38 -3.46 -8.51
N LYS A 89 12.68 -3.40 -8.80
CA LYS A 89 13.61 -4.48 -8.53
C LYS A 89 13.69 -4.80 -7.05
N GLN A 90 13.73 -3.77 -6.22
CA GLN A 90 13.76 -3.89 -4.77
C GLN A 90 12.50 -4.59 -4.24
N LEU A 91 11.33 -4.18 -4.73
CA LEU A 91 10.06 -4.79 -4.34
C LEU A 91 9.98 -6.27 -4.75
N LYS A 92 10.47 -6.59 -5.95
CA LYS A 92 10.53 -7.98 -6.42
C LYS A 92 11.44 -8.83 -5.56
N GLN A 93 12.62 -8.34 -5.22
CA GLN A 93 13.58 -9.06 -4.39
C GLN A 93 13.00 -9.40 -3.02
N LYS A 94 12.18 -8.51 -2.47
CA LYS A 94 11.52 -8.71 -1.19
C LYS A 94 10.16 -9.41 -1.34
N GLN A 95 9.81 -9.84 -2.54
CA GLN A 95 8.61 -10.61 -2.83
C GLN A 95 7.30 -9.90 -2.46
N LEU A 96 7.26 -8.57 -2.58
CA LEU A 96 6.04 -7.82 -2.31
C LEU A 96 4.88 -8.27 -3.19
N PHE A 97 5.17 -8.65 -4.44
CA PHE A 97 4.14 -9.03 -5.41
C PHE A 97 3.47 -10.39 -5.12
N ARG A 98 3.90 -11.09 -4.08
CA ARG A 98 3.17 -12.23 -3.54
C ARG A 98 2.00 -11.79 -2.67
N TYR A 99 2.03 -10.54 -2.19
CA TYR A 99 1.04 -9.99 -1.26
C TYR A 99 0.02 -9.11 -1.97
N MET A 100 0.41 -8.48 -3.08
CA MET A 100 -0.44 -7.56 -3.80
C MET A 100 -0.05 -7.51 -5.27
N ASP A 101 -1.05 -7.28 -6.13
CA ASP A 101 -0.82 -7.15 -7.56
C ASP A 101 -0.56 -5.70 -7.93
N GLU A 102 0.27 -5.51 -8.94
CA GLU A 102 0.59 -4.19 -9.48
C GLU A 102 -0.43 -3.79 -10.54
N THR A 103 -0.86 -2.54 -10.51
CA THR A 103 -1.69 -1.95 -11.55
C THR A 103 -1.15 -0.56 -11.87
N SER A 104 -1.63 0.04 -12.96
CA SER A 104 -1.04 1.29 -13.46
C SER A 104 -1.39 2.50 -12.59
N ASP A 105 -2.66 2.63 -12.18
CA ASP A 105 -3.14 3.80 -11.45
C ASP A 105 -4.37 3.46 -10.59
N GLU A 106 -4.86 4.46 -9.86
CA GLU A 106 -5.99 4.28 -8.96
C GLU A 106 -7.29 3.96 -9.70
N LEU A 107 -7.49 4.54 -10.86
CA LEU A 107 -8.70 4.31 -11.65
C LEU A 107 -8.75 2.86 -12.15
N THR A 108 -7.63 2.35 -12.61
CA THR A 108 -7.52 0.94 -13.02
C THR A 108 -7.73 0.01 -11.83
N ALA A 109 -7.15 0.36 -10.67
CA ALA A 109 -7.33 -0.41 -9.45
C ALA A 109 -8.81 -0.47 -9.05
N LEU A 110 -9.52 0.64 -9.14
CA LEU A 110 -10.95 0.71 -8.86
C LEU A 110 -11.73 -0.26 -9.75
N SER A 111 -11.43 -0.29 -11.05
CA SER A 111 -12.06 -1.18 -12.00
C SER A 111 -11.82 -2.66 -11.66
N ILE A 112 -10.59 -3.00 -11.27
CA ILE A 112 -10.24 -4.38 -10.92
C ILE A 112 -11.02 -4.85 -9.70
N ILE A 113 -11.11 -4.03 -8.67
CA ILE A 113 -11.76 -4.41 -7.41
C ILE A 113 -13.29 -4.49 -7.58
N HIS A 114 -13.87 -3.69 -8.45
CA HIS A 114 -15.31 -3.64 -8.65
C HIS A 114 -15.83 -4.39 -9.88
N VAL A 115 -15.02 -5.23 -10.48
CA VAL A 115 -15.45 -6.09 -11.59
C VAL A 115 -16.37 -7.20 -11.13
#